data_373886ee1784f99a477b8e518f0a8b01
#
_entry.id   373886ee1784f99a477b8e518f0a8b01
#
_cell.length_a   1.000
_cell.length_b   1.000
_cell.length_c   1.000
_cell.angle_alpha   90.00
_cell.angle_beta   90.00
_cell.angle_gamma   90.00
#
_symmetry.space_group_name_H-M   'P 1'
#
loop_
_entity.id
_entity.type
_entity.pdbx_description
1 polymer ?
#
loop_
_entity_poly.entity_id
_entity_poly.type
_entity_poly.pdbx_seq_one_letter_code
_entity_poly.pdbx_strand_id
1 'polypeptide(L)'
;MKHTIIIAAAALCCVTSCTQEQVSQKAMSQVGFENVRIQDAFWSPRLENNARHTIPVCIDQIENQTGRIRNFENAAKREGQHSGIFFDDSDVYKAVEGVAYSLVNNPDAELEKHMDEWIDKFAAAQLEDGYINTYYTLTGLDKRWTDMDKHEMYCAGHMLEAGIAYYKATGKDKLLQVARRMVDYMIETFMQADRHWVPGHEEIELALCKLYALTGEQKYLDFAYWLLEQRGRGFSNLAQTYGIRHYQDEVPVKDLREIYGHAVRAMYLFCGMADVASYVPNTGYMEALDSLWEDVTGRRMYVTGGIGVAYRTEGFSAPYDLPNYDAYCETCASIGMVLWNHRMNEWKGDAKYVNVLERSLYNGVLAGINQTGDRFFYVNPLASRGQHHRQAWYGCACCPSNVCRFIPSVGNYIYGTSKDALWVNLYVGSEATCRVGRKDIKVKMETGLPWQGTSRLTFETPMKGNLRLRLPDWAQSIGITVNGEPAEYETDRGYAVLNRRWKQGDVVELVTELSVKPLEADPRVKEDEGQRAIQRGPLIYCAEQIDNAENFQDIAISAQTKWQEQPVGILGGITELVGQQDEQTVTLIPYYAWDNREACEMRVWLPWK
;
A
#
# COMPACT_ATOMS: atom_id res chain seq x y z
N MET A 1 -18.04 67.93 48.83
CA MET A 1 -17.15 66.78 48.60
C MET A 1 -17.90 65.73 47.76
N LYS A 2 -17.64 65.67 46.48
CA LYS A 2 -18.31 64.73 45.57
C LYS A 2 -17.24 63.65 45.19
N HIS A 3 -17.50 62.41 45.54
CA HIS A 3 -16.62 61.28 45.14
C HIS A 3 -17.04 60.78 43.76
N THR A 4 -16.12 60.87 42.82
CA THR A 4 -16.31 60.34 41.49
C THR A 4 -15.70 58.91 41.48
N ILE A 5 -16.57 57.91 41.22
CA ILE A 5 -16.13 56.49 41.02
C ILE A 5 -15.83 56.32 39.56
N ILE A 6 -14.56 55.96 39.24
CA ILE A 6 -14.11 55.55 37.88
C ILE A 6 -14.29 54.05 37.77
N ILE A 7 -15.22 53.62 36.92
CA ILE A 7 -15.38 52.22 36.54
C ILE A 7 -14.46 51.97 35.34
N ALA A 8 -13.42 51.17 35.54
CA ALA A 8 -12.56 50.67 34.45
C ALA A 8 -13.24 49.45 33.80
N ALA A 9 -13.70 49.63 32.56
CA ALA A 9 -14.17 48.51 31.73
C ALA A 9 -12.97 47.77 31.14
N ALA A 10 -12.74 46.54 31.59
CA ALA A 10 -11.78 45.63 30.97
C ALA A 10 -12.40 45.06 29.68
N ALA A 11 -11.91 45.47 28.53
CA ALA A 11 -12.25 44.88 27.24
C ALA A 11 -11.54 43.52 27.10
N LEU A 12 -12.31 42.44 27.18
CA LEU A 12 -11.87 41.09 26.90
C LEU A 12 -11.74 40.93 25.36
N CYS A 13 -10.52 41.10 24.83
CA CYS A 13 -10.24 40.74 23.43
C CYS A 13 -10.28 39.22 23.30
N CYS A 14 -11.40 38.66 22.84
CA CYS A 14 -11.43 37.31 22.29
C CYS A 14 -10.60 37.29 21.00
N VAL A 15 -9.36 36.83 21.11
CA VAL A 15 -8.58 36.45 19.94
C VAL A 15 -9.15 35.13 19.43
N THR A 16 -10.12 35.22 18.53
CA THR A 16 -10.51 34.08 17.70
C THR A 16 -9.34 33.77 16.79
N SER A 17 -8.54 32.79 17.18
CA SER A 17 -7.56 32.14 16.27
C SER A 17 -8.35 31.51 15.13
N CYS A 18 -8.47 32.23 14.01
CA CYS A 18 -8.84 31.62 12.74
C CYS A 18 -7.67 30.73 12.34
N THR A 19 -7.71 29.46 12.70
CA THR A 19 -6.94 28.43 11.99
C THR A 19 -7.45 28.46 10.55
N GLN A 20 -6.69 29.07 9.64
CA GLN A 20 -6.88 28.85 8.22
C GLN A 20 -6.73 27.35 7.99
N GLU A 21 -7.83 26.65 7.71
CA GLU A 21 -7.76 25.31 7.13
C GLU A 21 -6.88 25.41 5.88
N GLN A 22 -5.69 24.86 5.96
CA GLN A 22 -4.81 24.74 4.81
C GLN A 22 -5.53 23.83 3.80
N VAL A 23 -6.04 24.42 2.72
CA VAL A 23 -6.78 23.70 1.69
C VAL A 23 -5.81 22.74 1.00
N SER A 24 -6.00 21.45 1.19
CA SER A 24 -5.25 20.42 0.49
C SER A 24 -5.35 20.62 -1.04
N GLN A 25 -4.22 20.45 -1.73
CA GLN A 25 -4.17 20.56 -3.20
C GLN A 25 -4.64 19.29 -3.91
N LYS A 26 -5.11 18.29 -3.18
CA LYS A 26 -5.59 17.02 -3.73
C LYS A 26 -6.83 17.20 -4.61
N ALA A 27 -6.90 16.47 -5.71
CA ALA A 27 -8.10 16.36 -6.56
C ALA A 27 -9.23 15.62 -5.83
N MET A 28 -8.88 14.65 -4.98
CA MET A 28 -9.80 13.90 -4.12
C MET A 28 -9.10 13.48 -2.83
N SER A 29 -9.90 13.06 -1.84
CA SER A 29 -9.43 12.38 -0.64
C SER A 29 -10.00 10.97 -0.58
N GLN A 30 -9.22 10.00 -0.12
CA GLN A 30 -9.68 8.63 0.06
C GLN A 30 -10.87 8.55 1.02
N VAL A 31 -11.73 7.56 0.82
CA VAL A 31 -12.70 7.11 1.83
C VAL A 31 -11.98 6.09 2.71
N GLY A 32 -11.84 6.37 4.01
CA GLY A 32 -11.09 5.51 4.92
C GLY A 32 -11.75 4.14 5.10
N PHE A 33 -10.94 3.12 5.35
CA PHE A 33 -11.35 1.72 5.53
C PHE A 33 -12.46 1.55 6.57
N GLU A 34 -12.49 2.40 7.59
CA GLU A 34 -13.49 2.40 8.65
C GLU A 34 -14.92 2.68 8.14
N ASN A 35 -15.03 3.25 6.95
CA ASN A 35 -16.29 3.58 6.28
C ASN A 35 -16.65 2.62 5.15
N VAL A 36 -15.90 1.53 4.95
CA VAL A 36 -16.07 0.58 3.84
C VAL A 36 -16.19 -0.84 4.36
N ARG A 37 -17.28 -1.52 4.03
CA ARG A 37 -17.49 -2.96 4.30
C ARG A 37 -17.40 -3.72 2.99
N ILE A 38 -16.42 -4.60 2.86
CA ILE A 38 -16.20 -5.38 1.64
C ILE A 38 -17.07 -6.62 1.65
N GLN A 39 -17.77 -6.86 0.55
CA GLN A 39 -18.71 -7.97 0.37
C GLN A 39 -18.68 -8.42 -1.10
N ASP A 40 -17.71 -9.26 -1.47
CA ASP A 40 -17.66 -9.86 -2.80
C ASP A 40 -17.07 -11.28 -2.81
N ALA A 41 -17.11 -11.93 -3.97
CA ALA A 41 -16.64 -13.30 -4.12
C ALA A 41 -15.11 -13.42 -4.20
N PHE A 42 -14.38 -12.32 -4.45
CA PHE A 42 -12.93 -12.34 -4.61
C PHE A 42 -12.20 -11.85 -3.35
N TRP A 43 -12.59 -10.68 -2.82
CA TRP A 43 -11.90 -10.05 -1.69
C TRP A 43 -12.37 -10.56 -0.32
N SER A 44 -13.70 -10.84 -0.13
CA SER A 44 -14.20 -11.30 1.17
C SER A 44 -13.52 -12.58 1.66
N PRO A 45 -13.33 -13.63 0.83
CA PRO A 45 -12.59 -14.82 1.25
C PRO A 45 -11.13 -14.53 1.65
N ARG A 46 -10.47 -13.55 1.00
CA ARG A 46 -9.09 -13.14 1.33
C ARG A 46 -9.01 -12.38 2.65
N LEU A 47 -9.99 -11.51 2.93
CA LEU A 47 -10.10 -10.82 4.20
C LEU A 47 -10.39 -11.80 5.35
N GLU A 48 -11.30 -12.75 5.13
CA GLU A 48 -11.60 -13.80 6.10
C GLU A 48 -10.37 -14.69 6.35
N ASN A 49 -9.66 -15.07 5.29
CA ASN A 49 -8.43 -15.85 5.40
C ASN A 49 -7.32 -15.08 6.13
N ASN A 50 -7.17 -13.78 5.86
CA ASN A 50 -6.25 -12.93 6.60
C ASN A 50 -6.59 -12.91 8.10
N ALA A 51 -7.87 -12.72 8.45
CA ALA A 51 -8.33 -12.69 9.84
C ALA A 51 -8.13 -14.03 10.56
N ARG A 52 -8.41 -15.16 9.89
CA ARG A 52 -8.41 -16.49 10.50
C ARG A 52 -7.08 -17.24 10.44
N HIS A 53 -6.19 -16.87 9.53
CA HIS A 53 -4.93 -17.59 9.32
C HIS A 53 -3.73 -16.65 9.35
N THR A 54 -3.67 -15.59 8.54
CA THR A 54 -2.48 -14.74 8.44
C THR A 54 -2.21 -13.99 9.74
N ILE A 55 -3.19 -13.36 10.33
CA ILE A 55 -3.06 -12.65 11.61
C ILE A 55 -2.65 -13.61 12.73
N PRO A 56 -3.32 -14.76 12.96
CA PRO A 56 -2.88 -15.74 13.97
C PRO A 56 -1.45 -16.26 13.76
N VAL A 57 -1.04 -16.52 12.50
CA VAL A 57 0.35 -16.91 12.20
C VAL A 57 1.33 -15.80 12.58
N CYS A 58 1.04 -14.55 12.22
CA CYS A 58 1.89 -13.41 12.59
C CYS A 58 1.98 -13.26 14.12
N ILE A 59 0.89 -13.40 14.86
CA ILE A 59 0.85 -13.33 16.32
C ILE A 59 1.70 -14.45 16.91
N ASP A 60 1.52 -15.70 16.48
CA ASP A 60 2.31 -16.84 16.97
C ASP A 60 3.82 -16.64 16.73
N GLN A 61 4.18 -16.20 15.53
CA GLN A 61 5.58 -15.90 15.20
C GLN A 61 6.17 -14.79 16.10
N ILE A 62 5.41 -13.73 16.35
CA ILE A 62 5.83 -12.59 17.16
C ILE A 62 5.96 -12.96 18.65
N GLU A 63 5.00 -13.72 19.19
CA GLU A 63 4.96 -14.06 20.61
C GLU A 63 5.82 -15.27 20.96
N ASN A 64 5.63 -16.36 20.24
CA ASN A 64 6.11 -17.68 20.67
C ASN A 64 7.42 -18.07 19.95
N GLN A 65 7.55 -17.77 18.66
CA GLN A 65 8.65 -18.28 17.86
C GLN A 65 9.88 -17.35 17.89
N THR A 66 9.68 -16.02 17.82
CA THR A 66 10.77 -15.05 17.73
C THR A 66 10.97 -14.20 18.98
N GLY A 67 9.99 -14.19 19.89
CA GLY A 67 10.06 -13.46 21.16
C GLY A 67 10.07 -11.94 21.04
N ARG A 68 9.56 -11.38 19.92
CA ARG A 68 9.54 -9.94 19.68
C ARG A 68 8.71 -9.18 20.71
N ILE A 69 7.57 -9.73 21.12
CA ILE A 69 6.75 -9.12 22.20
C ILE A 69 7.47 -9.16 23.56
N ARG A 70 8.31 -10.17 23.80
CA ARG A 70 9.13 -10.28 25.02
C ARG A 70 10.16 -9.15 25.11
N ASN A 71 10.63 -8.62 23.97
CA ASN A 71 11.52 -7.46 23.98
C ASN A 71 10.85 -6.25 24.65
N PHE A 72 9.54 -6.01 24.42
CA PHE A 72 8.79 -4.95 25.10
C PHE A 72 8.64 -5.21 26.60
N GLU A 73 8.39 -6.45 27.01
CA GLU A 73 8.32 -6.83 28.43
C GLU A 73 9.65 -6.62 29.15
N ASN A 74 10.75 -6.99 28.49
CA ASN A 74 12.11 -6.78 29.00
C ASN A 74 12.44 -5.28 29.05
N ALA A 75 12.09 -4.52 28.02
CA ALA A 75 12.30 -3.08 27.96
C ALA A 75 11.50 -2.34 29.06
N ALA A 76 10.27 -2.76 29.36
CA ALA A 76 9.48 -2.21 30.45
C ALA A 76 10.13 -2.39 31.81
N LYS A 77 10.78 -3.53 32.04
CA LYS A 77 11.49 -3.87 33.30
C LYS A 77 12.93 -3.33 33.34
N ARG A 78 13.48 -2.88 32.18
CA ARG A 78 14.92 -2.57 32.02
C ARG A 78 15.82 -3.76 32.33
N GLU A 79 15.37 -4.97 32.02
CA GLU A 79 16.03 -6.21 32.32
C GLU A 79 16.07 -7.14 31.10
N GLY A 80 16.97 -8.15 31.11
CA GLY A 80 17.09 -9.14 30.05
C GLY A 80 17.92 -8.64 28.85
N GLN A 81 17.77 -9.33 27.72
CA GLN A 81 18.51 -9.06 26.47
C GLN A 81 17.52 -8.91 25.33
N HIS A 82 17.88 -8.10 24.33
CA HIS A 82 17.17 -8.01 23.07
C HIS A 82 17.38 -9.29 22.25
N SER A 83 16.32 -9.78 21.64
CA SER A 83 16.34 -10.91 20.70
C SER A 83 15.89 -10.45 19.32
N GLY A 84 16.56 -10.93 18.27
CA GLY A 84 16.22 -10.62 16.88
C GLY A 84 16.97 -9.42 16.29
N ILE A 85 16.38 -8.81 15.26
CA ILE A 85 16.95 -7.69 14.51
C ILE A 85 16.59 -6.36 15.19
N PHE A 86 17.42 -5.35 15.06
CA PHE A 86 17.26 -4.03 15.70
C PHE A 86 15.97 -3.27 15.31
N PHE A 87 15.23 -3.71 14.28
CA PHE A 87 13.97 -3.12 13.84
C PHE A 87 12.75 -4.05 13.99
N ASP A 88 12.87 -5.16 14.70
CA ASP A 88 11.78 -6.12 14.88
C ASP A 88 10.54 -5.53 15.59
N ASP A 89 10.69 -4.41 16.30
CA ASP A 89 9.56 -3.65 16.85
C ASP A 89 8.54 -3.28 15.77
N SER A 90 9.00 -2.99 14.56
CA SER A 90 8.12 -2.63 13.45
C SER A 90 7.16 -3.73 13.03
N ASP A 91 7.57 -5.00 13.12
CA ASP A 91 6.70 -6.14 12.76
C ASP A 91 5.56 -6.32 13.78
N VAL A 92 5.84 -6.02 15.04
CA VAL A 92 4.82 -6.03 16.09
C VAL A 92 3.77 -4.94 15.85
N TYR A 93 4.22 -3.73 15.51
CA TYR A 93 3.32 -2.62 15.17
C TYR A 93 2.49 -2.90 13.91
N LYS A 94 3.10 -3.45 12.86
CA LYS A 94 2.40 -3.86 11.64
C LYS A 94 1.32 -4.92 11.91
N ALA A 95 1.56 -5.85 12.83
CA ALA A 95 0.55 -6.84 13.21
C ALA A 95 -0.65 -6.17 13.90
N VAL A 96 -0.43 -5.22 14.82
CA VAL A 96 -1.51 -4.41 15.44
C VAL A 96 -2.28 -3.63 14.39
N GLU A 97 -1.60 -3.03 13.43
CA GLU A 97 -2.24 -2.30 12.32
C GLU A 97 -3.10 -3.23 11.46
N GLY A 98 -2.59 -4.43 11.15
CA GLY A 98 -3.33 -5.46 10.42
C GLY A 98 -4.59 -5.91 11.13
N VAL A 99 -4.51 -6.12 12.44
CA VAL A 99 -5.69 -6.41 13.28
C VAL A 99 -6.69 -5.26 13.22
N ALA A 100 -6.23 -4.02 13.37
CA ALA A 100 -7.10 -2.84 13.32
C ALA A 100 -7.90 -2.77 12.01
N TYR A 101 -7.26 -2.96 10.87
CA TYR A 101 -7.96 -3.01 9.58
C TYR A 101 -8.91 -4.20 9.48
N SER A 102 -8.53 -5.36 10.00
CA SER A 102 -9.33 -6.58 9.94
C SER A 102 -10.62 -6.47 10.75
N LEU A 103 -10.57 -5.86 11.94
CA LEU A 103 -11.73 -5.71 12.84
C LEU A 103 -12.93 -5.03 12.19
N VAL A 104 -12.70 -4.23 11.15
CA VAL A 104 -13.78 -3.54 10.41
C VAL A 104 -14.66 -4.51 9.64
N ASN A 105 -14.08 -5.50 8.98
CA ASN A 105 -14.80 -6.51 8.18
C ASN A 105 -15.03 -7.81 8.96
N ASN A 106 -14.16 -8.14 9.91
CA ASN A 106 -14.17 -9.35 10.73
C ASN A 106 -14.05 -8.97 12.21
N PRO A 107 -15.12 -8.46 12.86
CA PRO A 107 -15.09 -8.08 14.26
C PRO A 107 -14.76 -9.27 15.17
N ASP A 108 -13.77 -9.10 16.06
CA ASP A 108 -13.33 -10.11 17.01
C ASP A 108 -12.91 -9.44 18.33
N ALA A 109 -13.74 -9.57 19.35
CA ALA A 109 -13.53 -8.93 20.65
C ALA A 109 -12.36 -9.54 21.45
N GLU A 110 -12.07 -10.83 21.28
CA GLU A 110 -10.92 -11.47 21.95
C GLU A 110 -9.61 -11.03 21.29
N LEU A 111 -9.58 -10.93 19.98
CA LEU A 111 -8.42 -10.42 19.25
C LEU A 111 -8.18 -8.93 19.56
N GLU A 112 -9.23 -8.12 19.64
CA GLU A 112 -9.13 -6.70 20.07
C GLU A 112 -8.56 -6.60 21.47
N LYS A 113 -9.05 -7.39 22.42
CA LYS A 113 -8.53 -7.44 23.79
C LYS A 113 -7.05 -7.87 23.83
N HIS A 114 -6.66 -8.84 23.01
CA HIS A 114 -5.28 -9.28 22.91
C HIS A 114 -4.35 -8.14 22.43
N MET A 115 -4.81 -7.34 21.48
CA MET A 115 -4.05 -6.15 21.06
C MET A 115 -3.98 -5.09 22.17
N ASP A 116 -5.03 -4.90 22.95
CA ASP A 116 -4.98 -4.00 24.12
C ASP A 116 -3.87 -4.44 25.12
N GLU A 117 -3.70 -5.76 25.34
CA GLU A 117 -2.63 -6.30 26.18
C GLU A 117 -1.22 -6.03 25.60
N TRP A 118 -1.05 -6.08 24.27
CA TRP A 118 0.19 -5.67 23.61
C TRP A 118 0.45 -4.17 23.77
N ILE A 119 -0.59 -3.35 23.57
CA ILE A 119 -0.51 -1.90 23.72
C ILE A 119 -0.13 -1.50 25.15
N ASP A 120 -0.59 -2.26 26.15
CA ASP A 120 -0.18 -2.07 27.55
C ASP A 120 1.31 -2.31 27.74
N LYS A 121 1.88 -3.32 27.09
CA LYS A 121 3.33 -3.60 27.11
C LYS A 121 4.13 -2.49 26.41
N PHE A 122 3.65 -1.95 25.30
CA PHE A 122 4.28 -0.80 24.63
C PHE A 122 4.30 0.42 25.53
N ALA A 123 3.16 0.76 26.12
CA ALA A 123 3.05 1.90 27.03
C ALA A 123 3.99 1.75 28.25
N ALA A 124 4.14 0.53 28.80
CA ALA A 124 5.05 0.24 29.90
C ALA A 124 6.54 0.31 29.49
N ALA A 125 6.87 0.02 28.22
CA ALA A 125 8.23 0.08 27.70
C ALA A 125 8.69 1.50 27.36
N GLN A 126 7.75 2.45 27.19
CA GLN A 126 8.08 3.83 26.85
C GLN A 126 8.80 4.55 27.99
N LEU A 127 9.86 5.27 27.68
CA LEU A 127 10.62 6.09 28.64
C LEU A 127 9.84 7.34 29.07
N GLU A 128 10.28 7.98 30.14
CA GLU A 128 9.67 9.23 30.65
C GLU A 128 9.76 10.37 29.61
N ASP A 129 10.85 10.44 28.85
CA ASP A 129 11.07 11.42 27.78
C ASP A 129 10.22 11.14 26.52
N GLY A 130 9.50 10.04 26.46
CA GLY A 130 8.68 9.63 25.33
C GLY A 130 9.34 8.63 24.37
N TYR A 131 10.65 8.40 24.48
CA TYR A 131 11.36 7.45 23.61
C TYR A 131 10.87 6.01 23.82
N ILE A 132 10.73 5.27 22.74
CA ILE A 132 10.45 3.83 22.74
C ILE A 132 11.17 3.16 21.56
N ASN A 133 12.04 2.22 21.88
CA ASN A 133 12.71 1.29 20.96
C ASN A 133 13.33 0.20 21.79
N THR A 134 12.93 -1.07 21.59
CA THR A 134 13.35 -2.16 22.46
C THR A 134 14.84 -2.47 22.32
N TYR A 135 15.39 -2.35 21.09
CA TYR A 135 16.79 -2.62 20.83
C TYR A 135 17.72 -1.71 21.67
N TYR A 136 17.59 -0.41 21.58
CA TYR A 136 18.47 0.50 22.32
C TYR A 136 18.14 0.53 23.81
N THR A 137 16.89 0.32 24.21
CA THR A 137 16.53 0.19 25.62
C THR A 137 17.26 -0.97 26.30
N LEU A 138 17.50 -2.08 25.57
CA LEU A 138 18.11 -3.30 26.10
C LEU A 138 19.60 -3.44 25.79
N THR A 139 20.13 -2.69 24.80
CA THR A 139 21.53 -2.80 24.39
C THR A 139 22.39 -1.58 24.73
N GLY A 140 21.79 -0.45 25.10
CA GLY A 140 22.49 0.78 25.50
C GLY A 140 21.79 2.05 25.03
N LEU A 141 21.09 2.73 25.92
CA LEU A 141 20.39 3.99 25.65
C LEU A 141 21.30 5.16 25.27
N ASP A 142 22.57 5.09 25.64
CA ASP A 142 23.62 6.05 25.24
C ASP A 142 23.92 6.01 23.74
N LYS A 143 23.53 4.94 23.07
CA LYS A 143 23.71 4.74 21.61
C LYS A 143 22.51 5.14 20.77
N ARG A 144 21.38 5.52 21.39
CA ARG A 144 20.20 5.98 20.64
C ARG A 144 20.57 7.18 19.77
N TRP A 145 20.05 7.20 18.56
CA TRP A 145 20.30 8.28 17.58
C TRP A 145 21.78 8.48 17.25
N THR A 146 22.56 7.40 17.16
CA THR A 146 23.97 7.46 16.74
C THR A 146 24.18 6.90 15.33
N ASP A 147 23.30 6.02 14.87
CA ASP A 147 23.38 5.37 13.57
C ASP A 147 22.04 5.47 12.84
N MET A 148 22.00 6.22 11.76
CA MET A 148 20.81 6.50 10.98
C MET A 148 20.22 5.24 10.31
N ASP A 149 21.04 4.18 10.06
CA ASP A 149 20.60 2.91 9.47
C ASP A 149 19.94 1.97 10.49
N LYS A 150 19.88 2.32 11.78
CA LYS A 150 19.27 1.48 12.83
C LYS A 150 17.75 1.58 12.94
N HIS A 151 17.09 2.19 11.98
CA HIS A 151 15.63 2.12 11.80
C HIS A 151 14.78 2.63 12.98
N GLU A 152 15.32 3.50 13.85
CA GLU A 152 14.56 4.02 15.01
C GLU A 152 13.31 4.78 14.54
N MET A 153 13.47 5.69 13.55
CA MET A 153 12.33 6.43 12.98
C MET A 153 11.38 5.55 12.15
N TYR A 154 11.89 4.50 11.49
CA TYR A 154 11.07 3.51 10.80
C TYR A 154 10.13 2.77 11.78
N CYS A 155 10.66 2.31 12.91
CA CYS A 155 9.85 1.69 13.96
C CYS A 155 8.81 2.67 14.52
N ALA A 156 9.20 3.93 14.75
CA ALA A 156 8.28 4.98 15.21
C ALA A 156 7.18 5.27 14.19
N GLY A 157 7.49 5.27 12.88
CA GLY A 157 6.52 5.44 11.81
C GLY A 157 5.46 4.33 11.81
N HIS A 158 5.86 3.07 11.85
CA HIS A 158 4.93 1.94 11.93
C HIS A 158 4.10 1.94 13.22
N MET A 159 4.68 2.33 14.35
CA MET A 159 3.92 2.50 15.59
C MET A 159 2.84 3.58 15.42
N LEU A 160 3.17 4.68 14.77
CA LEU A 160 2.23 5.78 14.52
C LEU A 160 1.11 5.35 13.57
N GLU A 161 1.42 4.65 12.48
CA GLU A 161 0.41 4.09 11.56
C GLU A 161 -0.53 3.12 12.30
N ALA A 162 0.03 2.20 13.10
CA ALA A 162 -0.74 1.28 13.94
C ALA A 162 -1.65 2.03 14.94
N GLY A 163 -1.14 3.08 15.59
CA GLY A 163 -1.91 3.90 16.53
C GLY A 163 -3.09 4.61 15.87
N ILE A 164 -2.88 5.17 14.68
CA ILE A 164 -3.93 5.82 13.89
C ILE A 164 -4.98 4.80 13.42
N ALA A 165 -4.55 3.65 12.89
CA ALA A 165 -5.45 2.59 12.42
C ALA A 165 -6.29 2.02 13.56
N TYR A 166 -5.66 1.72 14.71
CA TYR A 166 -6.35 1.18 15.87
C TYR A 166 -7.38 2.16 16.46
N TYR A 167 -7.00 3.45 16.55
CA TYR A 167 -7.95 4.50 16.96
C TYR A 167 -9.15 4.60 16.01
N LYS A 168 -8.93 4.58 14.70
CA LYS A 168 -10.02 4.66 13.71
C LYS A 168 -10.94 3.43 13.74
N ALA A 169 -10.39 2.24 13.99
CA ALA A 169 -11.16 1.00 14.03
C ALA A 169 -11.98 0.84 15.32
N THR A 170 -11.40 1.23 16.48
CA THR A 170 -11.93 0.88 17.81
C THR A 170 -12.37 2.10 18.64
N GLY A 171 -11.90 3.30 18.30
CA GLY A 171 -12.05 4.51 19.13
C GLY A 171 -11.07 4.57 20.31
N LYS A 172 -10.22 3.56 20.54
CA LYS A 172 -9.24 3.52 21.64
C LYS A 172 -7.96 4.24 21.24
N ASP A 173 -7.53 5.23 22.00
CA ASP A 173 -6.43 6.13 21.64
C ASP A 173 -5.08 5.83 22.34
N LYS A 174 -5.01 4.83 23.20
CA LYS A 174 -3.81 4.56 24.01
C LYS A 174 -2.54 4.41 23.19
N LEU A 175 -2.57 3.58 22.13
CA LEU A 175 -1.40 3.42 21.24
C LEU A 175 -1.08 4.73 20.51
N LEU A 176 -2.10 5.46 20.06
CA LEU A 176 -1.93 6.76 19.43
C LEU A 176 -1.24 7.76 20.36
N GLN A 177 -1.57 7.76 21.66
CA GLN A 177 -0.91 8.63 22.65
C GLN A 177 0.55 8.22 22.88
N VAL A 178 0.86 6.91 22.95
CA VAL A 178 2.23 6.41 23.02
C VAL A 178 3.03 6.88 21.81
N ALA A 179 2.48 6.72 20.60
CA ALA A 179 3.13 7.15 19.37
C ALA A 179 3.34 8.68 19.30
N ARG A 180 2.34 9.46 19.71
CA ARG A 180 2.45 10.94 19.77
C ARG A 180 3.56 11.40 20.70
N ARG A 181 3.71 10.80 21.87
CA ARG A 181 4.81 11.13 22.80
C ARG A 181 6.18 10.85 22.18
N MET A 182 6.33 9.74 21.43
CA MET A 182 7.57 9.46 20.69
C MET A 182 7.83 10.52 19.60
N VAL A 183 6.78 10.92 18.86
CA VAL A 183 6.90 11.97 17.83
C VAL A 183 7.28 13.31 18.46
N ASP A 184 6.65 13.70 19.56
CA ASP A 184 6.96 14.96 20.27
C ASP A 184 8.42 14.97 20.76
N TYR A 185 8.89 13.85 21.33
CA TYR A 185 10.30 13.67 21.68
C TYR A 185 11.25 13.80 20.48
N MET A 186 10.89 13.24 19.31
CA MET A 186 11.71 13.39 18.09
C MET A 186 11.75 14.84 17.60
N ILE A 187 10.62 15.56 17.64
CA ILE A 187 10.53 16.97 17.27
C ILE A 187 11.47 17.81 18.15
N GLU A 188 11.47 17.60 19.45
CA GLU A 188 12.37 18.28 20.40
C GLU A 188 13.83 17.92 20.15
N THR A 189 14.13 16.62 19.93
CA THR A 189 15.50 16.11 19.75
C THR A 189 16.15 16.57 18.46
N PHE A 190 15.39 16.72 17.37
CA PHE A 190 15.92 17.00 16.04
C PHE A 190 15.56 18.40 15.55
N MET A 191 14.30 18.64 15.24
CA MET A 191 13.88 19.88 14.58
C MET A 191 14.07 21.10 15.47
N GLN A 192 13.65 21.06 16.73
CA GLN A 192 13.79 22.18 17.65
C GLN A 192 15.25 22.40 18.11
N ALA A 193 16.01 21.32 18.23
CA ALA A 193 17.42 21.38 18.61
C ALA A 193 18.37 21.67 17.42
N ASP A 194 17.83 21.84 16.19
CA ASP A 194 18.58 21.98 14.94
C ASP A 194 19.64 20.88 14.75
N ARG A 195 19.29 19.67 15.16
CA ARG A 195 20.15 18.48 15.02
C ARG A 195 19.76 17.74 13.75
N HIS A 196 20.58 17.82 12.71
CA HIS A 196 20.35 17.13 11.45
C HIS A 196 20.19 15.63 11.61
N TRP A 197 19.21 15.06 10.91
CA TRP A 197 18.95 13.63 10.88
C TRP A 197 18.31 13.22 9.56
N VAL A 198 18.78 12.09 9.00
CA VAL A 198 18.20 11.46 7.80
C VAL A 198 17.75 10.06 8.18
N PRO A 199 16.44 9.74 8.11
CA PRO A 199 15.97 8.38 8.32
C PRO A 199 16.62 7.42 7.33
N GLY A 200 17.31 6.38 7.82
CA GLY A 200 17.94 5.39 6.96
C GLY A 200 16.94 4.53 6.20
N HIS A 201 15.79 4.26 6.83
CA HIS A 201 14.60 3.72 6.15
C HIS A 201 13.45 4.70 6.36
N GLU A 202 12.88 5.14 5.27
CA GLU A 202 11.73 6.04 5.22
C GLU A 202 10.46 5.31 5.70
N GLU A 203 9.57 6.00 6.31
CA GLU A 203 8.25 5.57 6.81
C GLU A 203 7.64 6.70 7.66
N ILE A 204 8.47 7.33 8.51
CA ILE A 204 8.00 8.32 9.48
C ILE A 204 7.35 9.53 8.79
N GLU A 205 7.81 9.92 7.61
CA GLU A 205 7.35 11.10 6.89
C GLU A 205 5.87 10.94 6.48
N LEU A 206 5.50 9.79 5.92
CA LEU A 206 4.11 9.51 5.54
C LEU A 206 3.20 9.32 6.77
N ALA A 207 3.72 8.70 7.84
CA ALA A 207 2.98 8.51 9.09
C ALA A 207 2.68 9.84 9.79
N LEU A 208 3.63 10.78 9.78
CA LEU A 208 3.44 12.15 10.30
C LEU A 208 2.36 12.92 9.54
N CYS A 209 2.31 12.78 8.20
CA CYS A 209 1.26 13.40 7.40
C CYS A 209 -0.13 12.81 7.71
N LYS A 210 -0.23 11.51 7.98
CA LYS A 210 -1.48 10.88 8.46
C LYS A 210 -1.87 11.41 9.84
N LEU A 211 -0.90 11.62 10.74
CA LEU A 211 -1.15 12.19 12.06
C LEU A 211 -1.63 13.66 11.94
N TYR A 212 -1.00 14.45 11.07
CA TYR A 212 -1.46 15.80 10.76
C TYR A 212 -2.90 15.80 10.23
N ALA A 213 -3.22 14.92 9.29
CA ALA A 213 -4.56 14.81 8.73
C ALA A 213 -5.61 14.41 9.79
N LEU A 214 -5.22 13.62 10.80
CA LEU A 214 -6.09 13.22 11.90
C LEU A 214 -6.30 14.32 12.95
N THR A 215 -5.23 15.06 13.30
CA THR A 215 -5.22 15.97 14.46
C THR A 215 -5.33 17.45 14.10
N GLY A 216 -4.90 17.82 12.88
CA GLY A 216 -4.74 19.23 12.46
C GLY A 216 -3.55 19.95 13.12
N GLU A 217 -2.69 19.24 13.88
CA GLU A 217 -1.56 19.86 14.56
C GLU A 217 -0.38 20.09 13.61
N GLN A 218 -0.12 21.35 13.27
CA GLN A 218 0.86 21.78 12.26
C GLN A 218 2.28 21.23 12.51
N LYS A 219 2.70 21.06 13.76
CA LYS A 219 4.04 20.57 14.13
C LYS A 219 4.39 19.22 13.46
N TYR A 220 3.39 18.37 13.20
CA TYR A 220 3.61 17.06 12.58
C TYR A 220 3.90 17.18 11.08
N LEU A 221 3.19 18.06 10.39
CA LEU A 221 3.49 18.36 8.98
C LEU A 221 4.85 19.08 8.84
N ASP A 222 5.13 20.02 9.74
CA ASP A 222 6.40 20.75 9.74
C ASP A 222 7.58 19.78 9.94
N PHE A 223 7.43 18.79 10.82
CA PHE A 223 8.47 17.79 11.05
C PHE A 223 8.64 16.83 9.86
N ALA A 224 7.56 16.39 9.22
CA ALA A 224 7.63 15.58 8.00
C ALA A 224 8.37 16.34 6.87
N TYR A 225 8.03 17.61 6.66
CA TYR A 225 8.68 18.47 5.68
C TYR A 225 10.16 18.69 6.03
N TRP A 226 10.46 18.95 7.31
CA TRP A 226 11.83 19.13 7.79
C TRP A 226 12.69 17.89 7.51
N LEU A 227 12.19 16.68 7.78
CA LEU A 227 12.91 15.42 7.51
C LEU A 227 13.23 15.24 6.02
N LEU A 228 12.27 15.51 5.13
CA LEU A 228 12.50 15.46 3.68
C LEU A 228 13.56 16.46 3.24
N GLU A 229 13.59 17.66 3.83
CA GLU A 229 14.59 18.69 3.51
C GLU A 229 15.99 18.38 4.08
N GLN A 230 16.15 17.41 4.99
CA GLN A 230 17.48 16.96 5.44
C GLN A 230 18.19 16.09 4.40
N ARG A 231 17.42 15.37 3.57
CA ARG A 231 17.95 14.38 2.63
C ARG A 231 18.69 15.02 1.45
N GLY A 232 19.80 14.39 1.01
CA GLY A 232 20.60 14.85 -0.11
C GLY A 232 21.48 16.09 0.17
N ARG A 233 21.73 16.38 1.46
CA ARG A 233 22.55 17.54 1.88
C ARG A 233 23.85 17.17 2.57
N GLY A 234 24.18 15.87 2.60
CA GLY A 234 25.41 15.38 3.23
C GLY A 234 25.34 15.30 4.76
N PHE A 235 24.17 15.30 5.33
CA PHE A 235 23.98 15.19 6.79
C PHE A 235 23.98 13.75 7.29
N SER A 236 23.87 12.76 6.40
CA SER A 236 23.75 11.37 6.80
C SER A 236 25.09 10.69 7.06
N ASN A 237 25.05 9.63 7.89
CA ASN A 237 26.15 8.69 8.10
C ASN A 237 25.91 7.34 7.40
N LEU A 238 25.05 7.32 6.36
CA LEU A 238 24.53 6.12 5.71
C LEU A 238 25.46 5.48 4.65
N ALA A 239 26.52 6.17 4.24
CA ALA A 239 27.33 5.76 3.08
C ALA A 239 28.14 4.47 3.28
N GLN A 240 28.28 3.97 4.51
CA GLN A 240 29.31 2.97 4.85
C GLN A 240 29.00 1.56 4.35
N THR A 241 27.74 1.15 4.25
CA THR A 241 27.37 -0.25 3.95
C THR A 241 27.05 -0.46 2.47
N TYR A 242 26.13 0.34 1.90
CA TYR A 242 25.65 0.18 0.52
C TYR A 242 25.85 1.42 -0.35
N GLY A 243 26.46 2.47 0.19
CA GLY A 243 26.61 3.77 -0.48
C GLY A 243 25.35 4.63 -0.41
N ILE A 244 25.56 5.94 -0.57
CA ILE A 244 24.53 6.98 -0.35
C ILE A 244 23.30 6.82 -1.26
N ARG A 245 23.49 6.32 -2.49
CA ARG A 245 22.40 6.07 -3.45
C ARG A 245 21.42 5.00 -2.98
N HIS A 246 21.88 4.02 -2.20
CA HIS A 246 21.00 2.99 -1.64
C HIS A 246 19.85 3.58 -0.81
N TYR A 247 20.11 4.69 -0.16
CA TYR A 247 19.20 5.38 0.76
C TYR A 247 18.52 6.60 0.14
N GLN A 248 18.56 6.80 -1.18
CA GLN A 248 18.03 7.98 -1.88
C GLN A 248 18.54 9.32 -1.32
N ASP A 249 19.80 9.36 -0.83
CA ASP A 249 20.38 10.52 -0.14
C ASP A 249 21.52 11.20 -0.94
N GLU A 250 21.58 10.97 -2.27
CA GLU A 250 22.62 11.56 -3.14
C GLU A 250 22.34 13.04 -3.44
N VAL A 251 21.07 13.40 -3.66
CA VAL A 251 20.62 14.75 -3.96
C VAL A 251 19.37 15.10 -3.17
N PRO A 252 19.06 16.39 -2.95
CA PRO A 252 17.80 16.80 -2.35
C PRO A 252 16.60 16.16 -3.06
N VAL A 253 15.59 15.75 -2.31
CA VAL A 253 14.46 14.96 -2.84
C VAL A 253 13.73 15.64 -4.01
N LYS A 254 13.65 16.97 -4.01
CA LYS A 254 13.07 17.76 -5.12
C LYS A 254 13.89 17.69 -6.42
N ASP A 255 15.15 17.30 -6.35
CA ASP A 255 16.07 17.22 -7.49
C ASP A 255 16.21 15.79 -8.03
N LEU A 256 15.54 14.80 -7.43
CA LEU A 256 15.48 13.43 -7.93
C LEU A 256 14.79 13.39 -9.31
N ARG A 257 15.38 12.67 -10.26
CA ARG A 257 14.83 12.50 -11.62
C ARG A 257 14.87 11.07 -12.12
N GLU A 258 15.61 10.21 -11.46
CA GLU A 258 15.81 8.81 -11.76
C GLU A 258 15.70 8.01 -10.47
N ILE A 259 15.08 6.85 -10.53
CA ILE A 259 14.98 5.97 -9.36
C ILE A 259 16.25 5.11 -9.22
N TYR A 260 16.70 4.93 -8.00
CA TYR A 260 17.84 4.09 -7.64
C TYR A 260 17.74 3.60 -6.19
N GLY A 261 18.65 2.72 -5.81
CA GLY A 261 18.75 2.21 -4.45
C GLY A 261 17.67 1.21 -4.09
N HIS A 262 17.40 1.07 -2.82
CA HIS A 262 16.46 0.10 -2.28
C HIS A 262 15.01 0.45 -2.64
N ALA A 263 14.27 -0.54 -3.16
CA ALA A 263 12.95 -0.28 -3.75
C ALA A 263 11.90 0.14 -2.71
N VAL A 264 11.83 -0.50 -1.56
CA VAL A 264 10.83 -0.17 -0.51
C VAL A 264 11.10 1.20 0.08
N ARG A 265 12.36 1.52 0.39
CA ARG A 265 12.77 2.85 0.89
C ARG A 265 12.32 3.95 -0.06
N ALA A 266 12.58 3.78 -1.37
CA ALA A 266 12.16 4.73 -2.40
C ALA A 266 10.64 4.93 -2.42
N MET A 267 9.85 3.83 -2.38
CA MET A 267 8.40 3.93 -2.40
C MET A 267 7.86 4.68 -1.19
N TYR A 268 8.40 4.44 0.00
CA TYR A 268 7.96 5.11 1.22
C TYR A 268 8.38 6.59 1.23
N LEU A 269 9.59 6.91 0.76
CA LEU A 269 10.02 8.28 0.54
C LEU A 269 9.04 9.03 -0.39
N PHE A 270 8.68 8.42 -1.53
CA PHE A 270 7.79 9.04 -2.50
C PHE A 270 6.36 9.20 -1.97
N CYS A 271 5.92 8.32 -1.09
CA CYS A 271 4.67 8.50 -0.34
C CYS A 271 4.76 9.75 0.55
N GLY A 272 5.84 9.90 1.34
CA GLY A 272 6.04 11.07 2.20
C GLY A 272 6.14 12.37 1.40
N MET A 273 6.86 12.36 0.27
CA MET A 273 6.94 13.52 -0.62
C MET A 273 5.57 13.92 -1.18
N ALA A 274 4.76 12.95 -1.63
CA ALA A 274 3.42 13.21 -2.16
C ALA A 274 2.48 13.75 -1.08
N ASP A 275 2.54 13.18 0.12
CA ASP A 275 1.72 13.61 1.25
C ASP A 275 2.09 15.06 1.67
N VAL A 276 3.37 15.38 1.85
CA VAL A 276 3.83 16.74 2.18
C VAL A 276 3.44 17.74 1.08
N ALA A 277 3.69 17.39 -0.21
CA ALA A 277 3.33 18.26 -1.34
C ALA A 277 1.83 18.58 -1.40
N SER A 278 0.98 17.69 -0.88
CA SER A 278 -0.47 17.93 -0.86
C SER A 278 -0.90 19.05 0.10
N TYR A 279 -0.05 19.42 1.05
CA TYR A 279 -0.31 20.46 2.05
C TYR A 279 0.65 21.65 1.95
N VAL A 280 1.90 21.42 1.57
CA VAL A 280 2.93 22.46 1.48
C VAL A 280 3.15 22.85 0.01
N PRO A 281 2.77 24.06 -0.41
CA PRO A 281 2.92 24.49 -1.79
C PRO A 281 4.39 24.76 -2.17
N ASN A 282 4.68 24.66 -3.46
CA ASN A 282 5.97 25.05 -4.07
C ASN A 282 7.19 24.30 -3.54
N THR A 283 7.03 23.06 -3.09
CA THR A 283 8.15 22.21 -2.62
C THR A 283 9.06 21.73 -3.77
N GLY A 284 8.54 21.67 -5.00
CA GLY A 284 9.20 21.02 -6.14
C GLY A 284 9.09 19.49 -6.12
N TYR A 285 8.40 18.90 -5.11
CA TYR A 285 8.32 17.46 -4.95
C TYR A 285 7.47 16.79 -6.03
N MET A 286 6.40 17.45 -6.49
CA MET A 286 5.52 16.85 -7.50
C MET A 286 6.19 16.76 -8.87
N GLU A 287 7.04 17.70 -9.24
CA GLU A 287 7.84 17.65 -10.46
C GLU A 287 8.87 16.51 -10.40
N ALA A 288 9.47 16.28 -9.22
CA ALA A 288 10.36 15.15 -9.00
C ALA A 288 9.58 13.82 -9.09
N LEU A 289 8.44 13.73 -8.42
CA LEU A 289 7.58 12.53 -8.41
C LEU A 289 7.04 12.18 -9.79
N ASP A 290 6.68 13.18 -10.62
CA ASP A 290 6.26 12.95 -12.01
C ASP A 290 7.41 12.32 -12.82
N SER A 291 8.65 12.84 -12.70
CA SER A 291 9.83 12.28 -13.37
C SER A 291 10.15 10.87 -12.90
N LEU A 292 10.07 10.63 -11.59
CA LEU A 292 10.32 9.32 -10.98
C LEU A 292 9.26 8.30 -11.40
N TRP A 293 7.99 8.72 -11.52
CA TRP A 293 6.91 7.85 -11.94
C TRP A 293 7.09 7.37 -13.39
N GLU A 294 7.46 8.28 -14.29
CA GLU A 294 7.78 7.94 -15.68
C GLU A 294 9.01 7.01 -15.78
N ASP A 295 10.03 7.20 -14.94
CA ASP A 295 11.20 6.33 -14.90
C ASP A 295 10.86 4.92 -14.40
N VAL A 296 10.08 4.83 -13.31
CA VAL A 296 9.67 3.53 -12.73
C VAL A 296 8.79 2.77 -13.70
N THR A 297 7.66 3.36 -14.11
CA THR A 297 6.62 2.66 -14.88
C THR A 297 7.02 2.41 -16.33
N GLY A 298 7.86 3.27 -16.90
CA GLY A 298 8.31 3.17 -18.29
C GLY A 298 9.56 2.33 -18.50
N ARG A 299 10.37 2.06 -17.44
CA ARG A 299 11.70 1.46 -17.63
C ARG A 299 12.09 0.39 -16.61
N ARG A 300 11.40 0.28 -15.46
CA ARG A 300 11.88 -0.52 -14.32
C ARG A 300 10.82 -1.35 -13.64
N MET A 301 9.59 -1.30 -14.13
CA MET A 301 8.46 -2.06 -13.61
C MET A 301 8.24 -3.32 -14.46
N TYR A 302 8.11 -4.45 -13.80
CA TYR A 302 7.74 -5.71 -14.42
C TYR A 302 6.26 -5.73 -14.82
N VAL A 303 5.90 -6.64 -15.72
CA VAL A 303 4.53 -6.81 -16.22
C VAL A 303 3.52 -7.09 -15.09
N THR A 304 3.97 -7.69 -14.00
CA THR A 304 3.18 -7.96 -12.77
C THR A 304 2.99 -6.74 -11.88
N GLY A 305 3.58 -5.59 -12.22
CA GLY A 305 3.60 -4.40 -11.36
C GLY A 305 4.65 -4.49 -10.24
N GLY A 306 5.46 -5.55 -10.20
CA GLY A 306 6.61 -5.68 -9.30
C GLY A 306 7.75 -4.76 -9.72
N ILE A 307 8.61 -4.41 -8.77
CA ILE A 307 9.79 -3.57 -8.95
C ILE A 307 10.97 -4.09 -8.13
N GLY A 308 12.19 -3.73 -8.56
CA GLY A 308 13.43 -4.17 -7.92
C GLY A 308 14.00 -5.44 -8.54
N VAL A 309 15.31 -5.49 -8.72
CA VAL A 309 16.04 -6.53 -9.43
C VAL A 309 17.14 -7.13 -8.57
N ALA A 310 17.87 -6.27 -7.86
CA ALA A 310 19.16 -6.65 -7.27
C ALA A 310 19.00 -7.26 -5.88
N TYR A 311 19.25 -8.55 -5.74
CA TYR A 311 19.18 -9.29 -4.46
C TYR A 311 20.01 -8.66 -3.33
N ARG A 312 21.24 -8.25 -3.63
CA ARG A 312 22.14 -7.74 -2.60
C ARG A 312 21.69 -6.41 -1.99
N THR A 313 21.03 -5.58 -2.79
CA THR A 313 20.65 -4.20 -2.42
C THR A 313 19.14 -4.05 -2.33
N GLU A 314 18.38 -5.11 -2.61
CA GLU A 314 16.90 -5.09 -2.62
C GLU A 314 16.35 -3.92 -3.47
N GLY A 315 17.05 -3.63 -4.58
CA GLY A 315 16.91 -2.36 -5.26
C GLY A 315 16.85 -2.43 -6.77
N PHE A 316 16.96 -1.26 -7.36
CA PHE A 316 16.93 -1.08 -8.81
C PHE A 316 18.28 -1.33 -9.46
N SER A 317 18.24 -1.84 -10.70
CA SER A 317 19.36 -1.93 -11.62
C SER A 317 19.27 -0.88 -12.74
N ALA A 318 19.96 -1.07 -13.85
CA ALA A 318 19.88 -0.20 -15.01
C ALA A 318 18.45 -0.17 -15.62
N PRO A 319 18.06 0.88 -16.36
CA PRO A 319 16.81 0.89 -17.11
C PRO A 319 16.70 -0.31 -18.07
N TYR A 320 15.51 -0.93 -18.11
CA TYR A 320 15.19 -2.10 -18.95
C TYR A 320 15.93 -3.41 -18.60
N ASP A 321 16.68 -3.44 -17.50
CA ASP A 321 17.28 -4.63 -16.95
C ASP A 321 16.24 -5.33 -16.04
N LEU A 322 15.46 -6.23 -16.63
CA LEU A 322 14.31 -6.89 -16.00
C LEU A 322 14.40 -8.42 -16.18
N PRO A 323 15.38 -9.09 -15.55
CA PRO A 323 15.52 -10.55 -15.65
C PRO A 323 14.34 -11.28 -15.01
N ASN A 324 13.91 -12.40 -15.59
CA ASN A 324 12.75 -13.16 -15.12
C ASN A 324 13.06 -14.06 -13.93
N TYR A 325 14.13 -14.87 -14.02
CA TYR A 325 14.54 -15.80 -12.96
C TYR A 325 15.13 -15.09 -11.75
N ASP A 326 15.84 -14.00 -11.97
CA ASP A 326 16.55 -13.22 -10.96
C ASP A 326 15.77 -11.94 -10.57
N ALA A 327 14.51 -11.83 -10.98
CA ALA A 327 13.65 -10.74 -10.55
C ALA A 327 13.51 -10.77 -9.02
N TYR A 328 13.89 -9.66 -8.37
CA TYR A 328 13.71 -9.57 -6.91
C TYR A 328 12.24 -9.30 -6.56
N CYS A 329 11.64 -8.28 -7.15
CA CYS A 329 10.21 -7.96 -7.02
C CYS A 329 9.69 -8.19 -5.60
N GLU A 330 10.30 -7.51 -4.62
CA GLU A 330 9.94 -7.68 -3.22
C GLU A 330 8.44 -7.41 -3.00
N THR A 331 7.79 -8.25 -2.20
CA THR A 331 6.38 -8.07 -1.84
C THR A 331 6.12 -6.70 -1.21
N CYS A 332 7.02 -6.22 -0.32
CA CYS A 332 6.91 -4.89 0.28
C CYS A 332 7.03 -3.77 -0.76
N ALA A 333 7.85 -3.96 -1.80
CA ALA A 333 7.99 -2.98 -2.87
C ALA A 333 6.71 -2.90 -3.73
N SER A 334 6.06 -4.03 -3.99
CA SER A 334 4.74 -4.06 -4.66
C SER A 334 3.66 -3.38 -3.82
N ILE A 335 3.66 -3.56 -2.50
CA ILE A 335 2.80 -2.81 -1.57
C ILE A 335 3.12 -1.32 -1.64
N GLY A 336 4.39 -0.95 -1.63
CA GLY A 336 4.85 0.44 -1.79
C GLY A 336 4.37 1.09 -3.09
N MET A 337 4.34 0.35 -4.20
CA MET A 337 3.76 0.80 -5.47
C MET A 337 2.27 1.13 -5.33
N VAL A 338 1.50 0.30 -4.63
CA VAL A 338 0.07 0.60 -4.35
C VAL A 338 -0.06 1.88 -3.54
N LEU A 339 0.71 2.01 -2.46
CA LEU A 339 0.66 3.17 -1.55
C LEU A 339 1.03 4.48 -2.26
N TRP A 340 2.08 4.46 -3.08
CA TRP A 340 2.52 5.64 -3.83
C TRP A 340 1.56 6.04 -4.95
N ASN A 341 1.13 5.08 -5.78
CA ASN A 341 0.19 5.35 -6.86
C ASN A 341 -1.17 5.82 -6.36
N HIS A 342 -1.63 5.33 -5.20
CA HIS A 342 -2.82 5.85 -4.55
C HIS A 342 -2.71 7.36 -4.26
N ARG A 343 -1.59 7.81 -3.66
CA ARG A 343 -1.31 9.22 -3.35
C ARG A 343 -1.20 10.08 -4.59
N MET A 344 -0.54 9.58 -5.63
CA MET A 344 -0.45 10.26 -6.91
C MET A 344 -1.84 10.45 -7.54
N ASN A 345 -2.72 9.44 -7.44
CA ASN A 345 -4.10 9.55 -7.88
C ASN A 345 -4.91 10.56 -7.05
N GLU A 346 -4.78 10.52 -5.72
CA GLU A 346 -5.44 11.52 -4.86
C GLU A 346 -5.05 12.95 -5.27
N TRP A 347 -3.77 13.16 -5.57
CA TRP A 347 -3.26 14.48 -5.93
C TRP A 347 -3.66 14.91 -7.34
N LYS A 348 -3.50 14.03 -8.34
CA LYS A 348 -3.71 14.36 -9.77
C LYS A 348 -5.14 14.08 -10.26
N GLY A 349 -5.87 13.13 -9.66
CA GLY A 349 -7.15 12.63 -10.15
C GLY A 349 -7.02 12.00 -11.55
N ASP A 350 -5.99 11.19 -11.78
CA ASP A 350 -5.67 10.58 -13.07
C ASP A 350 -5.64 9.05 -12.92
N ALA A 351 -6.50 8.37 -13.68
CA ALA A 351 -6.68 6.93 -13.66
C ALA A 351 -5.42 6.12 -13.98
N LYS A 352 -4.42 6.70 -14.67
CA LYS A 352 -3.15 6.01 -14.97
C LYS A 352 -2.47 5.49 -13.71
N TYR A 353 -2.56 6.22 -12.61
CA TYR A 353 -2.01 5.79 -11.32
C TYR A 353 -2.80 4.61 -10.73
N VAL A 354 -4.12 4.63 -10.87
CA VAL A 354 -4.95 3.50 -10.41
C VAL A 354 -4.73 2.25 -11.25
N ASN A 355 -4.46 2.38 -12.54
CA ASN A 355 -4.13 1.24 -13.41
C ASN A 355 -2.84 0.54 -12.95
N VAL A 356 -1.81 1.31 -12.56
CA VAL A 356 -0.57 0.76 -11.98
C VAL A 356 -0.83 0.16 -10.59
N LEU A 357 -1.59 0.88 -9.74
CA LEU A 357 -2.02 0.39 -8.43
C LEU A 357 -2.72 -0.96 -8.53
N GLU A 358 -3.73 -1.08 -9.40
CA GLU A 358 -4.50 -2.30 -9.60
C GLU A 358 -3.62 -3.46 -10.11
N ARG A 359 -2.73 -3.20 -11.07
CA ARG A 359 -1.76 -4.18 -11.57
C ARG A 359 -0.86 -4.70 -10.46
N SER A 360 -0.25 -3.80 -9.66
CA SER A 360 0.60 -4.18 -8.54
C SER A 360 -0.19 -4.94 -7.47
N LEU A 361 -1.41 -4.49 -7.15
CA LEU A 361 -2.28 -5.11 -6.15
C LEU A 361 -2.65 -6.55 -6.52
N TYR A 362 -3.23 -6.75 -7.71
CA TYR A 362 -3.76 -8.05 -8.13
C TYR A 362 -2.69 -9.07 -8.51
N ASN A 363 -1.46 -8.63 -8.80
CA ASN A 363 -0.39 -9.53 -9.22
C ASN A 363 0.79 -9.52 -8.23
N GLY A 364 1.52 -8.41 -8.09
CA GLY A 364 2.71 -8.34 -7.26
C GLY A 364 2.44 -8.54 -5.76
N VAL A 365 1.37 -7.93 -5.22
CA VAL A 365 1.02 -8.05 -3.80
C VAL A 365 0.37 -9.40 -3.49
N LEU A 366 -0.65 -9.80 -4.26
CA LEU A 366 -1.36 -11.06 -4.00
C LEU A 366 -0.47 -12.29 -4.19
N ALA A 367 0.56 -12.24 -5.03
CA ALA A 367 1.57 -13.30 -5.13
C ALA A 367 2.36 -13.48 -3.84
N GLY A 368 2.49 -12.43 -3.03
CA GLY A 368 3.25 -12.45 -1.76
C GLY A 368 2.70 -13.37 -0.69
N ILE A 369 1.50 -13.93 -0.86
CA ILE A 369 0.85 -14.81 0.12
C ILE A 369 0.19 -16.01 -0.58
N ASN A 370 0.23 -17.18 0.06
CA ASN A 370 -0.46 -18.35 -0.45
C ASN A 370 -1.99 -18.30 -0.22
N GLN A 371 -2.71 -19.23 -0.82
CA GLN A 371 -4.16 -19.30 -0.73
C GLN A 371 -4.68 -19.68 0.68
N THR A 372 -3.84 -20.35 1.49
CA THR A 372 -4.17 -20.70 2.89
C THR A 372 -3.82 -19.60 3.90
N GLY A 373 -3.07 -18.56 3.48
CA GLY A 373 -2.76 -17.38 4.29
C GLY A 373 -1.63 -17.56 5.31
N ASP A 374 -0.86 -18.66 5.23
CA ASP A 374 0.15 -19.05 6.22
C ASP A 374 1.57 -19.17 5.69
N ARG A 375 1.77 -18.88 4.39
CA ARG A 375 3.08 -18.90 3.73
C ARG A 375 3.24 -17.68 2.82
N PHE A 376 4.49 -17.20 2.73
CA PHE A 376 4.79 -15.91 2.13
C PHE A 376 5.93 -16.00 1.12
N PHE A 377 5.85 -15.20 0.06
CA PHE A 377 7.01 -14.82 -0.73
C PHE A 377 7.60 -13.51 -0.21
N TYR A 378 8.91 -13.47 -0.08
CA TYR A 378 9.68 -12.23 0.01
C TYR A 378 9.93 -11.70 -1.40
N VAL A 379 10.46 -12.57 -2.25
CA VAL A 379 10.85 -12.34 -3.64
C VAL A 379 9.81 -12.98 -4.56
N ASN A 380 9.44 -12.27 -5.64
CA ASN A 380 8.41 -12.73 -6.59
C ASN A 380 8.98 -12.78 -8.02
N PRO A 381 9.70 -13.87 -8.41
CA PRO A 381 10.27 -14.01 -9.75
C PRO A 381 9.19 -14.23 -10.80
N LEU A 382 9.50 -13.88 -12.07
CA LEU A 382 8.61 -14.12 -13.20
C LEU A 382 8.89 -15.45 -13.91
N ALA A 383 9.92 -16.17 -13.47
CA ALA A 383 10.20 -17.54 -13.86
C ALA A 383 10.85 -18.30 -12.71
N SER A 384 10.57 -19.61 -12.59
CA SER A 384 11.15 -20.51 -11.58
C SER A 384 11.50 -21.85 -12.21
N ARG A 385 12.58 -22.46 -11.73
CA ARG A 385 12.99 -23.83 -12.11
C ARG A 385 12.51 -24.87 -11.08
N GLY A 386 11.51 -24.54 -10.28
CA GLY A 386 10.96 -25.43 -9.26
C GLY A 386 11.65 -25.35 -7.90
N GLN A 387 12.57 -24.41 -7.69
CA GLN A 387 13.32 -24.27 -6.43
C GLN A 387 12.81 -23.14 -5.53
N HIS A 388 11.93 -22.27 -6.05
CA HIS A 388 11.45 -21.10 -5.34
C HIS A 388 10.07 -21.35 -4.74
N HIS A 389 9.97 -21.28 -3.39
CA HIS A 389 8.74 -21.62 -2.65
C HIS A 389 8.45 -20.58 -1.58
N ARG A 390 7.14 -20.39 -1.30
CA ARG A 390 6.70 -19.60 -0.16
C ARG A 390 7.17 -20.22 1.15
N GLN A 391 7.69 -19.38 2.04
CA GLN A 391 8.19 -19.77 3.35
C GLN A 391 7.13 -19.50 4.44
N ALA A 392 7.13 -20.31 5.50
CA ALA A 392 6.27 -20.08 6.65
C ALA A 392 6.60 -18.77 7.39
N TRP A 393 7.89 -18.40 7.39
CA TRP A 393 8.38 -17.15 7.99
C TRP A 393 9.77 -16.80 7.48
N TYR A 394 10.20 -15.56 7.78
CA TYR A 394 11.53 -15.04 7.44
C TYR A 394 12.21 -14.47 8.68
N GLY A 395 13.54 -14.51 8.77
CA GLY A 395 14.31 -13.83 9.80
C GLY A 395 14.06 -12.33 9.80
N CYS A 396 14.11 -11.69 8.63
CA CYS A 396 13.56 -10.37 8.40
C CYS A 396 12.11 -10.54 7.95
N ALA A 397 11.15 -10.31 8.84
CA ALA A 397 9.74 -10.60 8.58
C ALA A 397 8.95 -9.40 8.04
N CYS A 398 9.63 -8.46 7.36
CA CYS A 398 8.98 -7.27 6.82
C CYS A 398 7.84 -7.60 5.85
N CYS A 399 8.02 -8.60 4.96
CA CYS A 399 6.99 -8.96 3.98
C CYS A 399 5.78 -9.66 4.62
N PRO A 400 5.91 -10.70 5.47
CA PRO A 400 4.76 -11.30 6.15
C PRO A 400 3.95 -10.30 6.96
N SER A 401 4.61 -9.48 7.80
CA SER A 401 3.93 -8.47 8.62
C SER A 401 3.28 -7.37 7.78
N ASN A 402 3.92 -6.99 6.64
CA ASN A 402 3.36 -5.99 5.74
C ASN A 402 2.14 -6.52 4.96
N VAL A 403 2.17 -7.78 4.49
CA VAL A 403 1.00 -8.42 3.86
C VAL A 403 -0.15 -8.55 4.86
N CYS A 404 0.17 -8.94 6.12
CA CYS A 404 -0.81 -9.04 7.21
C CYS A 404 -1.60 -7.74 7.40
N ARG A 405 -0.93 -6.57 7.38
CA ARG A 405 -1.61 -5.26 7.50
C ARG A 405 -2.24 -4.79 6.19
N PHE A 406 -1.65 -5.13 5.05
CA PHE A 406 -2.05 -4.55 3.77
C PHE A 406 -3.34 -5.16 3.23
N ILE A 407 -3.50 -6.49 3.26
CA ILE A 407 -4.70 -7.16 2.73
C ILE A 407 -5.99 -6.60 3.34
N PRO A 408 -6.14 -6.46 4.66
CA PRO A 408 -7.37 -5.92 5.23
C PRO A 408 -7.54 -4.40 5.03
N SER A 409 -6.51 -3.69 4.55
CA SER A 409 -6.57 -2.26 4.27
C SER A 409 -7.15 -1.91 2.90
N VAL A 410 -7.49 -2.88 2.05
CA VAL A 410 -7.90 -2.66 0.64
C VAL A 410 -9.10 -1.72 0.50
N GLY A 411 -9.93 -1.60 1.53
CA GLY A 411 -11.03 -0.62 1.60
C GLY A 411 -10.60 0.83 1.37
N ASN A 412 -9.35 1.18 1.71
CA ASN A 412 -8.81 2.52 1.52
C ASN A 412 -8.66 2.94 0.04
N TYR A 413 -8.64 1.99 -0.90
CA TYR A 413 -8.30 2.26 -2.31
C TYR A 413 -9.51 2.22 -3.25
N ILE A 414 -10.71 1.91 -2.72
CA ILE A 414 -11.93 1.70 -3.53
C ILE A 414 -12.54 3.03 -3.95
N TYR A 415 -12.72 3.94 -3.00
CA TYR A 415 -13.44 5.20 -3.21
C TYR A 415 -12.61 6.42 -2.86
N GLY A 416 -12.85 7.50 -3.59
CA GLY A 416 -12.39 8.83 -3.25
C GLY A 416 -13.57 9.82 -3.24
N THR A 417 -13.40 10.95 -2.55
CA THR A 417 -14.38 12.03 -2.52
C THR A 417 -13.74 13.39 -2.72
N SER A 418 -14.49 14.30 -3.32
CA SER A 418 -14.15 15.71 -3.37
C SER A 418 -15.36 16.55 -2.92
N LYS A 419 -15.25 17.87 -3.03
CA LYS A 419 -16.34 18.80 -2.67
C LYS A 419 -17.66 18.48 -3.39
N ASP A 420 -17.59 17.98 -4.63
CA ASP A 420 -18.71 17.81 -5.53
C ASP A 420 -18.73 16.45 -6.27
N ALA A 421 -17.84 15.52 -5.92
CA ALA A 421 -17.74 14.24 -6.62
C ALA A 421 -17.53 13.05 -5.68
N LEU A 422 -18.12 11.92 -6.07
CA LEU A 422 -17.75 10.57 -5.65
C LEU A 422 -16.91 9.93 -6.76
N TRP A 423 -15.76 9.37 -6.38
CA TRP A 423 -14.84 8.68 -7.28
C TRP A 423 -14.84 7.18 -6.98
N VAL A 424 -14.92 6.36 -8.01
CA VAL A 424 -14.74 4.92 -7.93
C VAL A 424 -13.41 4.57 -8.61
N ASN A 425 -12.43 4.18 -7.80
CA ASN A 425 -11.08 3.85 -8.24
C ASN A 425 -10.92 2.35 -8.52
N LEU A 426 -11.37 1.50 -7.59
CA LEU A 426 -11.38 0.04 -7.76
C LEU A 426 -12.82 -0.48 -7.74
N TYR A 427 -13.08 -1.50 -8.54
CA TYR A 427 -14.37 -2.18 -8.57
C TYR A 427 -14.31 -3.39 -7.65
N VAL A 428 -14.60 -3.17 -6.36
CA VAL A 428 -14.63 -4.17 -5.28
C VAL A 428 -16.01 -4.13 -4.64
N GLY A 429 -16.66 -5.27 -4.51
CA GLY A 429 -17.98 -5.37 -3.89
C GLY A 429 -17.95 -4.88 -2.45
N SER A 430 -18.76 -3.88 -2.14
CA SER A 430 -18.70 -3.19 -0.85
C SER A 430 -19.91 -2.32 -0.57
N GLU A 431 -20.17 -2.06 0.71
CA GLU A 431 -21.04 -0.99 1.18
C GLU A 431 -20.15 0.12 1.78
N ALA A 432 -20.42 1.38 1.41
CA ALA A 432 -19.59 2.49 1.84
C ALA A 432 -20.41 3.72 2.23
N THR A 433 -19.90 4.45 3.23
CA THR A 433 -20.36 5.79 3.57
C THR A 433 -19.30 6.81 3.14
N CYS A 434 -19.63 7.59 2.11
CA CYS A 434 -18.71 8.53 1.45
C CYS A 434 -19.10 9.97 1.77
N ARG A 435 -18.16 10.79 2.27
CA ARG A 435 -18.40 12.20 2.56
C ARG A 435 -18.19 13.07 1.33
N VAL A 436 -19.26 13.40 0.60
CA VAL A 436 -19.21 14.30 -0.57
C VAL A 436 -19.63 15.72 -0.14
N GLY A 437 -18.69 16.64 -0.15
CA GLY A 437 -18.85 17.96 0.43
C GLY A 437 -19.21 17.89 1.91
N ARG A 438 -20.48 18.22 2.26
CA ARG A 438 -20.97 18.19 3.65
C ARG A 438 -21.99 17.08 3.91
N LYS A 439 -22.16 16.14 2.97
CA LYS A 439 -23.18 15.09 3.06
C LYS A 439 -22.55 13.70 3.07
N ASP A 440 -23.07 12.84 3.89
CA ASP A 440 -22.75 11.44 3.90
C ASP A 440 -23.62 10.73 2.86
N ILE A 441 -22.99 10.12 1.89
CA ILE A 441 -23.58 9.39 0.78
C ILE A 441 -23.32 7.91 1.01
N LYS A 442 -24.39 7.13 1.08
CA LYS A 442 -24.27 5.68 1.16
C LYS A 442 -24.42 5.07 -0.22
N VAL A 443 -23.50 4.19 -0.54
CA VAL A 443 -23.49 3.44 -1.80
C VAL A 443 -23.20 1.97 -1.55
N LYS A 444 -23.73 1.14 -2.45
CA LYS A 444 -23.42 -0.29 -2.52
C LYS A 444 -22.84 -0.62 -3.89
N MET A 445 -21.67 -1.29 -3.90
CA MET A 445 -21.04 -1.84 -5.09
C MET A 445 -21.21 -3.35 -5.10
N GLU A 446 -21.67 -3.89 -6.23
CA GLU A 446 -21.70 -5.31 -6.54
C GLU A 446 -20.85 -5.53 -7.79
N THR A 447 -19.94 -6.50 -7.78
CA THR A 447 -19.04 -6.75 -8.91
C THR A 447 -18.74 -8.23 -9.09
N GLY A 448 -18.55 -8.62 -10.34
CA GLY A 448 -18.04 -9.94 -10.72
C GLY A 448 -16.53 -9.97 -10.96
N LEU A 449 -15.84 -8.81 -10.88
CA LEU A 449 -14.39 -8.75 -11.10
C LEU A 449 -13.59 -9.57 -10.06
N PRO A 450 -12.49 -10.18 -10.47
CA PRO A 450 -11.85 -10.15 -11.78
C PRO A 450 -12.38 -11.21 -12.77
N TRP A 451 -13.43 -11.95 -12.42
CA TRP A 451 -13.91 -13.08 -13.23
C TRP A 451 -15.01 -12.72 -14.23
N GLN A 452 -15.86 -11.76 -13.91
CA GLN A 452 -16.93 -11.23 -14.76
C GLN A 452 -16.84 -9.71 -14.83
N GLY A 453 -17.07 -9.13 -16.00
CA GLY A 453 -16.83 -7.73 -16.27
C GLY A 453 -17.91 -6.76 -15.78
N THR A 454 -18.96 -7.23 -15.09
CA THR A 454 -20.07 -6.38 -14.65
C THR A 454 -19.86 -5.86 -13.23
N SER A 455 -20.01 -4.54 -13.07
CA SER A 455 -20.00 -3.86 -11.76
C SER A 455 -21.21 -2.93 -11.66
N ARG A 456 -21.91 -2.94 -10.52
CA ARG A 456 -23.11 -2.13 -10.25
C ARG A 456 -22.93 -1.31 -9.00
N LEU A 457 -23.07 0.02 -9.15
CA LEU A 457 -23.09 0.96 -8.04
C LEU A 457 -24.53 1.41 -7.80
N THR A 458 -25.08 1.13 -6.63
CA THR A 458 -26.40 1.58 -6.20
C THR A 458 -26.26 2.73 -5.20
N PHE A 459 -26.98 3.83 -5.43
CA PHE A 459 -27.08 4.93 -4.48
C PHE A 459 -28.14 4.61 -3.42
N GLU A 460 -27.72 4.40 -2.17
CA GLU A 460 -28.65 4.19 -1.05
C GLU A 460 -29.13 5.50 -0.45
N THR A 461 -28.45 6.60 -0.72
CA THR A 461 -28.87 7.96 -0.37
C THR A 461 -28.72 8.91 -1.56
N PRO A 462 -29.54 9.97 -1.66
CA PRO A 462 -29.44 10.89 -2.78
C PRO A 462 -28.17 11.75 -2.74
N MET A 463 -27.56 11.95 -3.92
CA MET A 463 -26.40 12.81 -4.12
C MET A 463 -26.66 13.85 -5.22
N LYS A 464 -26.08 15.04 -5.09
CA LYS A 464 -25.98 16.02 -6.17
C LYS A 464 -24.52 16.25 -6.49
N GLY A 465 -24.11 16.01 -7.73
CA GLY A 465 -22.74 16.20 -8.18
C GLY A 465 -22.26 15.09 -9.10
N ASN A 466 -20.99 15.02 -9.29
CA ASN A 466 -20.34 14.12 -10.22
C ASN A 466 -20.14 12.72 -9.62
N LEU A 467 -20.45 11.70 -10.38
CA LEU A 467 -19.91 10.37 -10.21
C LEU A 467 -18.77 10.20 -11.22
N ARG A 468 -17.58 9.83 -10.72
CA ARG A 468 -16.40 9.57 -11.53
C ARG A 468 -16.08 8.09 -11.45
N LEU A 469 -16.22 7.37 -12.55
CA LEU A 469 -15.93 5.93 -12.67
C LEU A 469 -14.63 5.75 -13.43
N ARG A 470 -13.65 5.09 -12.85
CA ARG A 470 -12.40 4.76 -13.54
C ARG A 470 -12.69 3.90 -14.78
N LEU A 471 -12.08 4.23 -15.88
CA LEU A 471 -12.07 3.42 -17.10
C LEU A 471 -10.78 2.59 -17.10
N PRO A 472 -10.84 1.26 -16.78
CA PRO A 472 -9.66 0.43 -16.74
C PRO A 472 -8.95 0.34 -18.09
N ASP A 473 -7.62 0.47 -18.13
CA ASP A 473 -6.82 0.43 -19.37
C ASP A 473 -6.75 -0.96 -20.02
N TRP A 474 -6.99 -2.01 -19.24
CA TRP A 474 -7.06 -3.37 -19.74
C TRP A 474 -8.38 -3.68 -20.46
N ALA A 475 -9.45 -2.93 -20.24
CA ALA A 475 -10.73 -3.16 -20.88
C ALA A 475 -10.68 -2.77 -22.37
N GLN A 476 -11.14 -3.68 -23.24
CA GLN A 476 -11.20 -3.42 -24.67
C GLN A 476 -12.40 -2.54 -25.03
N SER A 477 -13.51 -2.76 -24.34
CA SER A 477 -14.72 -1.96 -24.44
C SER A 477 -15.35 -1.75 -23.06
N ILE A 478 -16.01 -0.62 -22.87
CA ILE A 478 -16.69 -0.25 -21.63
C ILE A 478 -18.06 0.32 -21.97
N GLY A 479 -19.10 -0.33 -21.45
CA GLY A 479 -20.48 0.16 -21.50
C GLY A 479 -20.88 0.71 -20.13
N ILE A 480 -21.56 1.86 -20.09
CA ILE A 480 -22.12 2.44 -18.87
C ILE A 480 -23.60 2.70 -19.07
N THR A 481 -24.41 2.22 -18.13
CA THR A 481 -25.84 2.51 -18.09
C THR A 481 -26.23 3.12 -16.76
N VAL A 482 -27.32 3.89 -16.74
CA VAL A 482 -27.97 4.41 -15.54
C VAL A 482 -29.43 3.98 -15.55
N ASN A 483 -29.82 3.19 -14.57
CA ASN A 483 -31.18 2.60 -14.48
C ASN A 483 -31.57 1.80 -15.74
N GLY A 484 -30.59 1.13 -16.37
CA GLY A 484 -30.76 0.32 -17.58
C GLY A 484 -30.68 1.09 -18.91
N GLU A 485 -30.62 2.39 -18.88
CA GLU A 485 -30.48 3.23 -20.08
C GLU A 485 -29.03 3.61 -20.33
N PRO A 486 -28.52 3.61 -21.57
CA PRO A 486 -27.17 4.06 -21.89
C PRO A 486 -26.89 5.46 -21.34
N ALA A 487 -25.74 5.62 -20.68
CA ALA A 487 -25.36 6.89 -20.07
C ALA A 487 -24.46 7.71 -21.01
N GLU A 488 -24.79 8.99 -21.15
CA GLU A 488 -23.84 9.97 -21.71
C GLU A 488 -22.88 10.42 -20.61
N TYR A 489 -21.58 10.49 -20.92
CA TYR A 489 -20.54 10.93 -19.99
C TYR A 489 -19.40 11.63 -20.73
N GLU A 490 -18.71 12.49 -20.02
CA GLU A 490 -17.43 13.06 -20.45
C GLU A 490 -16.29 12.19 -19.93
N THR A 491 -15.17 12.17 -20.64
CA THR A 491 -13.94 11.51 -20.16
C THR A 491 -12.95 12.56 -19.67
N ASP A 492 -12.53 12.45 -18.41
CA ASP A 492 -11.51 13.30 -17.82
C ASP A 492 -10.44 12.45 -17.15
N ARG A 493 -9.20 12.50 -17.66
CA ARG A 493 -8.02 11.76 -17.12
C ARG A 493 -8.31 10.29 -16.79
N GLY A 494 -8.96 9.58 -17.75
CA GLY A 494 -9.30 8.17 -17.62
C GLY A 494 -10.48 7.85 -16.70
N TYR A 495 -11.28 8.86 -16.30
CA TYR A 495 -12.55 8.68 -15.61
C TYR A 495 -13.72 9.06 -16.50
N ALA A 496 -14.77 8.25 -16.51
CA ALA A 496 -16.10 8.66 -17.00
C ALA A 496 -16.75 9.55 -15.95
N VAL A 497 -17.17 10.74 -16.36
CA VAL A 497 -17.77 11.76 -15.50
C VAL A 497 -19.25 11.91 -15.80
N LEU A 498 -20.09 11.51 -14.84
CA LEU A 498 -21.55 11.60 -14.95
C LEU A 498 -22.06 12.68 -13.97
N ASN A 499 -22.53 13.80 -14.51
CA ASN A 499 -23.04 14.92 -13.73
C ASN A 499 -24.58 14.91 -13.69
N ARG A 500 -25.16 14.62 -12.53
CA ARG A 500 -26.61 14.63 -12.34
C ARG A 500 -27.05 14.70 -10.88
N ARG A 501 -28.37 14.77 -10.67
CA ARG A 501 -28.97 14.53 -9.34
C ARG A 501 -29.28 13.05 -9.21
N TRP A 502 -28.52 12.37 -8.37
CA TRP A 502 -28.71 10.97 -8.03
C TRP A 502 -29.82 10.84 -6.99
N LYS A 503 -30.73 9.89 -7.21
CA LYS A 503 -31.81 9.55 -6.28
C LYS A 503 -31.44 8.29 -5.53
N GLN A 504 -32.05 8.09 -4.37
CA GLN A 504 -32.02 6.78 -3.73
C GLN A 504 -32.60 5.71 -4.67
N GLY A 505 -31.90 4.60 -4.80
CA GLY A 505 -32.24 3.50 -5.71
C GLY A 505 -31.73 3.67 -7.14
N ASP A 506 -31.10 4.79 -7.50
CA ASP A 506 -30.43 4.87 -8.81
C ASP A 506 -29.27 3.85 -8.89
N VAL A 507 -29.21 3.13 -10.00
CA VAL A 507 -28.19 2.11 -10.28
C VAL A 507 -27.36 2.53 -11.47
N VAL A 508 -26.04 2.53 -11.30
CA VAL A 508 -25.07 2.70 -12.38
C VAL A 508 -24.40 1.36 -12.64
N GLU A 509 -24.54 0.83 -13.83
CA GLU A 509 -23.90 -0.40 -14.25
C GLU A 509 -22.76 -0.09 -15.22
N LEU A 510 -21.58 -0.66 -14.93
CA LEU A 510 -20.42 -0.62 -15.79
C LEU A 510 -20.12 -2.05 -16.24
N VAL A 511 -20.05 -2.26 -17.55
CA VAL A 511 -19.69 -3.53 -18.18
C VAL A 511 -18.37 -3.36 -18.90
N THR A 512 -17.34 -4.09 -18.44
CA THR A 512 -16.00 -4.12 -19.05
C THR A 512 -15.78 -5.43 -19.76
N GLU A 513 -15.18 -5.40 -20.94
CA GLU A 513 -14.80 -6.62 -21.65
C GLU A 513 -13.49 -7.16 -21.09
N LEU A 514 -13.55 -8.40 -20.57
CA LEU A 514 -12.40 -9.15 -20.03
C LEU A 514 -11.76 -10.00 -21.13
N SER A 515 -11.16 -9.37 -22.13
CA SER A 515 -10.50 -10.11 -23.20
C SER A 515 -9.11 -10.63 -22.79
N VAL A 516 -8.74 -11.79 -23.33
CA VAL A 516 -7.37 -12.32 -23.21
C VAL A 516 -6.47 -11.57 -24.18
N LYS A 517 -5.41 -10.93 -23.66
CA LYS A 517 -4.49 -10.11 -24.43
C LYS A 517 -3.05 -10.57 -24.29
N PRO A 518 -2.30 -10.78 -25.39
CA PRO A 518 -0.85 -10.88 -25.32
C PRO A 518 -0.25 -9.48 -25.10
N LEU A 519 0.67 -9.39 -24.16
CA LEU A 519 1.44 -8.20 -23.86
C LEU A 519 2.88 -8.37 -24.37
N GLU A 520 3.40 -7.33 -25.00
CA GLU A 520 4.78 -7.26 -25.49
C GLU A 520 5.60 -6.38 -24.55
N ALA A 521 6.83 -6.80 -24.24
CA ALA A 521 7.78 -5.97 -23.52
C ALA A 521 8.35 -4.88 -24.43
N ASP A 522 8.85 -3.79 -23.82
CA ASP A 522 9.64 -2.81 -24.54
C ASP A 522 10.85 -3.51 -25.23
N PRO A 523 11.16 -3.25 -26.51
CA PRO A 523 12.23 -3.93 -27.23
C PRO A 523 13.62 -3.81 -26.57
N ARG A 524 13.79 -2.90 -25.63
CA ARG A 524 15.02 -2.75 -24.83
C ARG A 524 15.15 -3.77 -23.71
N VAL A 525 14.07 -4.42 -23.30
CA VAL A 525 14.06 -5.52 -22.34
C VAL A 525 14.47 -6.80 -23.09
N LYS A 526 15.76 -7.10 -23.08
CA LYS A 526 16.32 -8.21 -23.87
C LYS A 526 15.91 -9.59 -23.37
N GLU A 527 15.60 -9.70 -22.09
CA GLU A 527 15.13 -10.94 -21.47
C GLU A 527 13.82 -11.46 -22.11
N ASP A 528 12.96 -10.56 -22.54
CA ASP A 528 11.61 -10.87 -23.04
C ASP A 528 11.51 -10.81 -24.57
N GLU A 529 12.62 -10.67 -25.29
CA GLU A 529 12.65 -10.63 -26.75
C GLU A 529 12.04 -11.91 -27.35
N GLY A 530 11.04 -11.76 -28.24
CA GLY A 530 10.34 -12.90 -28.84
C GLY A 530 9.35 -13.62 -27.91
N GLN A 531 8.99 -13.01 -26.79
CA GLN A 531 8.04 -13.56 -25.82
C GLN A 531 6.82 -12.66 -25.63
N ARG A 532 5.74 -13.23 -25.08
CA ARG A 532 4.54 -12.50 -24.66
C ARG A 532 4.08 -12.96 -23.28
N ALA A 533 3.65 -12.03 -22.46
CA ALA A 533 2.88 -12.32 -21.26
C ALA A 533 1.39 -12.26 -21.59
N ILE A 534 0.57 -13.02 -20.88
CA ILE A 534 -0.88 -13.05 -21.09
C ILE A 534 -1.58 -12.32 -19.96
N GLN A 535 -2.45 -11.38 -20.35
CA GLN A 535 -3.32 -10.62 -19.45
C GLN A 535 -4.79 -10.92 -19.72
N ARG A 536 -5.60 -11.01 -18.66
CA ARG A 536 -7.06 -11.00 -18.72
C ARG A 536 -7.63 -10.13 -17.60
N GLY A 537 -8.29 -9.05 -17.98
CA GLY A 537 -8.70 -8.04 -16.99
C GLY A 537 -7.49 -7.50 -16.20
N PRO A 538 -7.59 -7.38 -14.87
CA PRO A 538 -6.47 -6.91 -14.04
C PRO A 538 -5.36 -7.96 -13.83
N LEU A 539 -5.57 -9.22 -14.24
CA LEU A 539 -4.70 -10.35 -13.91
C LEU A 539 -3.68 -10.63 -15.00
N ILE A 540 -2.44 -10.85 -14.60
CA ILE A 540 -1.38 -11.48 -15.39
C ILE A 540 -1.42 -12.98 -15.13
N TYR A 541 -1.16 -13.76 -16.16
CA TYR A 541 -1.21 -15.22 -16.12
C TYR A 541 0.19 -15.82 -16.27
N CYS A 542 0.38 -17.01 -15.74
CA CYS A 542 1.61 -17.79 -15.89
C CYS A 542 1.31 -19.26 -16.20
N ALA A 543 2.26 -19.94 -16.79
CA ALA A 543 2.24 -21.39 -16.96
C ALA A 543 2.97 -22.04 -15.78
N GLU A 544 2.37 -23.06 -15.16
CA GLU A 544 3.04 -23.99 -14.26
C GLU A 544 3.26 -25.33 -14.95
N GLN A 545 4.40 -25.98 -14.68
CA GLN A 545 4.74 -27.27 -15.28
C GLN A 545 3.72 -28.37 -14.91
N ILE A 546 3.13 -28.32 -13.73
CA ILE A 546 2.15 -29.31 -13.27
C ILE A 546 0.93 -29.41 -14.19
N ASP A 547 0.54 -28.30 -14.83
CA ASP A 547 -0.59 -28.24 -15.77
C ASP A 547 -0.14 -28.50 -17.22
N ASN A 548 1.18 -28.48 -17.49
CA ASN A 548 1.77 -28.50 -18.82
C ASN A 548 2.92 -29.55 -18.93
N ALA A 549 2.87 -30.63 -18.12
CA ALA A 549 4.00 -31.51 -17.84
C ALA A 549 4.69 -32.12 -19.07
N GLU A 550 3.93 -32.50 -20.11
CA GLU A 550 4.47 -33.18 -21.28
C GLU A 550 5.26 -32.25 -22.20
N ASN A 551 5.00 -30.94 -22.17
CA ASN A 551 5.52 -29.99 -23.15
C ASN A 551 6.01 -28.65 -22.55
N PHE A 552 6.27 -28.58 -21.24
CA PHE A 552 6.53 -27.30 -20.57
C PHE A 552 7.69 -26.50 -21.21
N GLN A 553 8.77 -27.18 -21.64
CA GLN A 553 9.92 -26.51 -22.27
C GLN A 553 9.64 -26.05 -23.71
N ASP A 554 8.69 -26.69 -24.38
CA ASP A 554 8.32 -26.42 -25.77
C ASP A 554 7.06 -25.52 -25.90
N ILE A 555 6.49 -25.08 -24.78
CA ILE A 555 5.33 -24.17 -24.79
C ILE A 555 5.65 -22.95 -25.64
N ALA A 556 4.78 -22.69 -26.61
CA ALA A 556 4.77 -21.46 -27.39
C ALA A 556 3.34 -21.06 -27.71
N ILE A 557 3.10 -19.78 -27.80
CA ILE A 557 1.81 -19.18 -28.14
C ILE A 557 1.95 -18.28 -29.37
N SER A 558 0.84 -17.95 -30.01
CA SER A 558 0.84 -17.06 -31.19
C SER A 558 -0.46 -16.26 -31.28
N ALA A 559 -0.58 -15.43 -32.31
CA ALA A 559 -1.82 -14.73 -32.63
C ALA A 559 -2.98 -15.69 -33.00
N GLN A 560 -2.68 -16.92 -33.39
CA GLN A 560 -3.65 -17.97 -33.73
C GLN A 560 -4.10 -18.80 -32.53
N THR A 561 -3.45 -18.69 -31.38
CA THR A 561 -3.84 -19.42 -30.16
C THR A 561 -5.28 -19.09 -29.76
N LYS A 562 -6.12 -20.11 -29.73
CA LYS A 562 -7.54 -19.99 -29.35
C LYS A 562 -7.67 -20.21 -27.84
N TRP A 563 -8.01 -19.17 -27.14
CA TRP A 563 -8.16 -19.22 -25.69
C TRP A 563 -9.58 -19.61 -25.31
N GLN A 564 -9.70 -20.52 -24.33
CA GLN A 564 -10.92 -20.86 -23.63
C GLN A 564 -10.77 -20.52 -22.15
N GLU A 565 -11.76 -19.84 -21.60
CA GLU A 565 -11.83 -19.52 -20.18
C GLU A 565 -12.54 -20.68 -19.44
N GLN A 566 -11.87 -21.25 -18.46
CA GLN A 566 -12.38 -22.38 -17.69
C GLN A 566 -12.39 -22.05 -16.20
N PRO A 567 -13.57 -21.73 -15.62
CA PRO A 567 -13.70 -21.62 -14.17
C PRO A 567 -13.43 -22.96 -13.49
N VAL A 568 -12.53 -22.98 -12.52
CA VAL A 568 -12.16 -24.18 -11.76
C VAL A 568 -12.22 -23.91 -10.26
N GLY A 569 -12.61 -24.91 -9.49
CA GLY A 569 -12.75 -24.81 -8.03
C GLY A 569 -11.43 -24.93 -7.26
N ILE A 570 -10.30 -25.15 -7.93
CA ILE A 570 -8.98 -25.19 -7.30
C ILE A 570 -8.47 -23.78 -6.97
N LEU A 571 -7.44 -23.69 -6.12
CA LEU A 571 -6.75 -22.44 -5.80
C LEU A 571 -7.69 -21.31 -5.35
N GLY A 572 -8.73 -21.65 -4.59
CA GLY A 572 -9.72 -20.69 -4.08
C GLY A 572 -10.75 -20.22 -5.11
N GLY A 573 -10.88 -20.92 -6.25
CA GLY A 573 -11.74 -20.55 -7.37
C GLY A 573 -11.08 -19.55 -8.30
N ILE A 574 -10.51 -20.05 -9.39
CA ILE A 574 -9.86 -19.24 -10.43
C ILE A 574 -10.50 -19.49 -11.80
N THR A 575 -10.23 -18.63 -12.75
CA THR A 575 -10.45 -18.90 -14.18
C THR A 575 -9.11 -19.24 -14.81
N GLU A 576 -8.96 -20.49 -15.27
CA GLU A 576 -7.85 -20.91 -16.10
C GLU A 576 -8.02 -20.42 -17.53
N LEU A 577 -6.91 -20.21 -18.22
CA LEU A 577 -6.91 -19.95 -19.66
C LEU A 577 -6.28 -21.16 -20.36
N VAL A 578 -7.10 -21.87 -21.15
CA VAL A 578 -6.66 -23.01 -21.94
C VAL A 578 -6.50 -22.58 -23.38
N GLY A 579 -5.22 -22.47 -23.82
CA GLY A 579 -4.85 -22.10 -25.19
C GLY A 579 -4.69 -23.33 -26.06
N GLN A 580 -5.35 -23.34 -27.22
CA GLN A 580 -5.20 -24.37 -28.24
C GLN A 580 -4.50 -23.80 -29.46
N GLN A 581 -3.39 -24.44 -29.86
CA GLN A 581 -2.67 -24.10 -31.08
C GLN A 581 -2.14 -25.37 -31.72
N ASP A 582 -2.64 -25.71 -32.91
CA ASP A 582 -2.34 -26.99 -33.58
C ASP A 582 -2.65 -28.19 -32.67
N GLU A 583 -1.68 -29.02 -32.37
CA GLU A 583 -1.79 -30.16 -31.46
C GLU A 583 -1.36 -29.82 -30.02
N GLN A 584 -0.93 -28.56 -29.75
CA GLN A 584 -0.43 -28.13 -28.44
C GLN A 584 -1.55 -27.48 -27.62
N THR A 585 -1.66 -27.90 -26.37
CA THR A 585 -2.49 -27.27 -25.35
C THR A 585 -1.61 -26.60 -24.32
N VAL A 586 -1.94 -25.35 -23.95
CA VAL A 586 -1.25 -24.58 -22.91
C VAL A 586 -2.26 -24.13 -21.87
N THR A 587 -2.07 -24.51 -20.62
CA THR A 587 -2.91 -24.10 -19.49
C THR A 587 -2.20 -23.03 -18.67
N LEU A 588 -2.87 -21.91 -18.46
CA LEU A 588 -2.36 -20.79 -17.67
C LEU A 588 -3.27 -20.52 -16.47
N ILE A 589 -2.66 -20.19 -15.34
CA ILE A 589 -3.33 -19.74 -14.13
C ILE A 589 -2.97 -18.27 -13.81
N PRO A 590 -3.76 -17.54 -13.01
CA PRO A 590 -3.36 -16.23 -12.53
C PRO A 590 -2.03 -16.28 -11.78
N TYR A 591 -1.12 -15.34 -12.08
CA TYR A 591 0.22 -15.30 -11.49
C TYR A 591 0.21 -15.29 -9.96
N TYR A 592 -0.74 -14.62 -9.30
CA TYR A 592 -0.81 -14.64 -7.85
C TYR A 592 -1.05 -16.04 -7.26
N ALA A 593 -1.53 -17.00 -8.06
CA ALA A 593 -1.93 -18.33 -7.61
C ALA A 593 -0.81 -19.39 -7.75
N TRP A 594 0.31 -19.10 -8.39
CA TRP A 594 1.40 -20.05 -8.56
C TRP A 594 2.05 -20.47 -7.23
N ASP A 595 2.73 -21.60 -7.20
CA ASP A 595 3.38 -22.19 -6.00
C ASP A 595 2.39 -22.43 -4.83
N ASN A 596 1.15 -22.79 -5.14
CA ASN A 596 0.17 -23.23 -4.14
C ASN A 596 -0.09 -24.74 -4.21
N ARG A 597 0.62 -25.45 -5.09
CA ARG A 597 0.52 -26.90 -5.30
C ARG A 597 1.92 -27.53 -5.16
N GLU A 598 2.17 -28.63 -5.85
CA GLU A 598 3.47 -29.28 -5.86
C GLU A 598 4.53 -28.38 -6.50
N ALA A 599 5.77 -28.53 -6.04
CA ALA A 599 6.92 -27.82 -6.57
C ALA A 599 7.11 -28.09 -8.07
N CYS A 600 7.13 -27.08 -8.90
CA CYS A 600 7.32 -27.20 -10.33
C CYS A 600 7.89 -25.93 -10.97
N GLU A 601 8.28 -26.01 -12.23
CA GLU A 601 8.70 -24.84 -12.99
C GLU A 601 7.51 -23.90 -13.27
N MET A 602 7.81 -22.59 -13.39
CA MET A 602 6.83 -21.56 -13.71
C MET A 602 7.39 -20.54 -14.67
N ARG A 603 6.54 -20.00 -15.56
CA ARG A 603 6.89 -18.89 -16.47
C ARG A 603 5.71 -17.94 -16.68
N VAL A 604 5.98 -16.63 -16.61
CA VAL A 604 5.05 -15.56 -17.01
C VAL A 604 5.20 -15.25 -18.51
N TRP A 605 6.45 -15.12 -18.98
CA TRP A 605 6.74 -14.83 -20.37
C TRP A 605 6.88 -16.14 -21.18
N LEU A 606 6.13 -16.23 -22.25
CA LEU A 606 6.03 -17.41 -23.10
C LEU A 606 6.54 -17.12 -24.52
N PRO A 607 7.31 -18.03 -25.14
CA PRO A 607 7.75 -17.90 -26.53
C PRO A 607 6.59 -17.59 -27.47
N TRP A 608 6.78 -16.61 -28.37
CA TRP A 608 5.81 -16.19 -29.36
C TRP A 608 6.23 -16.62 -30.76
N LYS A 609 5.39 -17.42 -31.46
CA LYS A 609 5.60 -17.90 -32.82
C LYS A 609 4.83 -17.10 -33.85
#